data_09cd6ed9cb4e9cc4a097e84279f7ae5b
#
_entry.id   09cd6ed9cb4e9cc4a097e84279f7ae5b
#
_cell.length_a   1.000
_cell.length_b   1.000
_cell.length_c   1.000
_cell.angle_alpha   90.00
_cell.angle_beta   90.00
_cell.angle_gamma   90.00
#
_symmetry.space_group_name_H-M   'P 1'
#
loop_
_entity.id
_entity.type
_entity.pdbx_description
1 polymer ?
#
loop_
_entity_poly.entity_id
_entity_poly.type
_entity_poly.pdbx_seq_one_letter_code
_entity_poly.pdbx_strand_id
1 'polypeptide(L)'
;MSDSESTREALLALSPFDRHLGVELTHCDARLVTARVPVRPELTQPIGIVHGGVYAAIAEGIASLGANHGVATDGMIALGQSNDCSFLRPVARGAIHARARVLHRGRTTQLWDVELTDDDERLCATSRVAIAVRPRRPAAR
;
A
#
# COMPACT_ATOMS: atom_id res chain seq x y z
N MET A 1 14.99 4.90 23.29
CA MET A 1 14.78 4.87 21.84
C MET A 1 14.98 6.30 21.31
N SER A 2 15.81 6.49 20.31
CA SER A 2 16.01 7.82 19.74
C SER A 2 14.80 8.22 18.87
N ASP A 3 14.56 9.53 18.68
CA ASP A 3 13.49 10.02 17.80
C ASP A 3 13.59 9.44 16.37
N SER A 4 14.82 9.19 15.91
CA SER A 4 15.05 8.60 14.59
C SER A 4 14.64 7.13 14.50
N GLU A 5 14.77 6.39 15.58
CA GLU A 5 14.43 4.97 15.68
C GLU A 5 12.90 4.79 15.76
N SER A 6 12.24 5.60 16.57
CA SER A 6 10.77 5.65 16.66
C SER A 6 10.12 6.01 15.32
N THR A 7 10.69 6.99 14.60
CA THR A 7 10.19 7.37 13.28
C THR A 7 10.40 6.26 12.26
N ARG A 8 11.53 5.57 12.32
CA ARG A 8 11.80 4.42 11.44
C ARG A 8 10.79 3.30 11.66
N GLU A 9 10.54 2.94 12.92
CA GLU A 9 9.53 1.91 13.25
C GLU A 9 8.14 2.29 12.72
N ALA A 10 7.75 3.56 12.87
CA ALA A 10 6.48 4.05 12.35
C ALA A 10 6.39 3.93 10.82
N LEU A 11 7.48 4.16 10.08
CA LEU A 11 7.53 4.02 8.63
C LEU A 11 7.44 2.56 8.16
N LEU A 12 7.80 1.61 9.01
CA LEU A 12 7.79 0.18 8.69
C LEU A 12 6.53 -0.54 9.21
N ALA A 13 5.60 0.18 9.79
CA ALA A 13 4.34 -0.34 10.30
C ALA A 13 3.16 0.06 9.43
N LEU A 14 2.07 -0.69 9.54
CA LEU A 14 0.78 -0.29 8.96
C LEU A 14 0.35 1.06 9.53
N SER A 15 -0.07 1.96 8.66
CA SER A 15 -0.65 3.25 9.07
C SER A 15 -1.99 3.05 9.80
N PRO A 16 -2.45 4.06 10.57
CA PRO A 16 -3.80 4.02 11.14
C PRO A 16 -4.89 3.81 10.08
N PHE A 17 -4.71 4.38 8.89
CA PHE A 17 -5.66 4.23 7.78
C PHE A 17 -5.67 2.81 7.23
N ASP A 18 -4.52 2.19 7.02
CA ASP A 18 -4.43 0.79 6.57
C ASP A 18 -5.08 -0.16 7.58
N ARG A 19 -4.89 0.09 8.87
CA ARG A 19 -5.57 -0.66 9.94
C ARG A 19 -7.08 -0.49 9.90
N HIS A 20 -7.55 0.72 9.64
CA HIS A 20 -8.99 0.99 9.49
C HIS A 20 -9.59 0.25 8.29
N LEU A 21 -8.85 0.15 7.19
CA LEU A 21 -9.25 -0.65 6.03
C LEU A 21 -9.27 -2.15 6.33
N GLY A 22 -8.60 -2.60 7.37
CA GLY A 22 -8.48 -4.01 7.73
C GLY A 22 -7.37 -4.74 6.97
N VAL A 23 -6.31 -4.04 6.58
CA VAL A 23 -5.17 -4.65 5.88
C VAL A 23 -4.47 -5.65 6.79
N GLU A 24 -4.37 -6.87 6.34
CA GLU A 24 -3.62 -7.97 6.97
C GLU A 24 -2.41 -8.29 6.09
N LEU A 25 -1.21 -7.93 6.55
CA LEU A 25 0.01 -8.23 5.79
C LEU A 25 0.31 -9.72 5.84
N THR A 26 0.63 -10.31 4.69
CA THR A 26 1.09 -11.69 4.56
C THR A 26 2.57 -11.79 4.19
N HIS A 27 3.12 -10.75 3.57
CA HIS A 27 4.55 -10.60 3.30
C HIS A 27 4.90 -9.12 3.12
N CYS A 28 6.07 -8.70 3.58
CA CYS A 28 6.56 -7.35 3.36
C CYS A 28 8.08 -7.28 3.31
N ASP A 29 8.62 -6.88 2.18
CA ASP A 29 10.02 -6.50 2.02
C ASP A 29 10.15 -5.34 1.02
N ALA A 30 11.38 -4.96 0.69
CA ALA A 30 11.67 -3.83 -0.19
C ALA A 30 11.25 -4.05 -1.67
N ARG A 31 10.84 -5.24 -2.05
CA ARG A 31 10.53 -5.62 -3.43
C ARG A 31 9.11 -6.14 -3.63
N LEU A 32 8.55 -6.74 -2.59
CA LEU A 32 7.26 -7.41 -2.64
C LEU A 32 6.51 -7.18 -1.34
N VAL A 33 5.26 -6.76 -1.45
CA VAL A 33 4.32 -6.73 -0.34
C VAL A 33 3.06 -7.46 -0.75
N THR A 34 2.59 -8.37 0.09
CA THR A 34 1.30 -9.03 -0.10
C THR A 34 0.44 -8.84 1.13
N ALA A 35 -0.85 -8.68 0.90
CA ALA A 35 -1.83 -8.43 1.95
C ALA A 35 -3.19 -9.02 1.59
N ARG A 36 -4.02 -9.16 2.60
CA ARG A 36 -5.40 -9.58 2.49
C ARG A 36 -6.27 -8.54 3.20
N VAL A 37 -7.40 -8.19 2.62
CA VAL A 37 -8.37 -7.25 3.20
C VAL A 37 -9.76 -7.89 3.18
N PRO A 38 -10.31 -8.29 4.33
CA PRO A 38 -11.67 -8.80 4.40
C PRO A 38 -12.69 -7.74 3.96
N VAL A 39 -13.62 -8.13 3.11
CA VAL A 39 -14.71 -7.26 2.66
C VAL A 39 -15.74 -7.11 3.78
N ARG A 40 -16.08 -5.88 4.12
CA ARG A 40 -17.13 -5.55 5.09
C ARG A 40 -17.98 -4.38 4.56
N PRO A 41 -19.20 -4.16 5.08
CA PRO A 41 -20.11 -3.14 4.56
C PRO A 41 -19.51 -1.73 4.46
N GLU A 42 -18.65 -1.35 5.39
CA GLU A 42 -18.01 -0.03 5.44
C GLU A 42 -17.05 0.24 4.27
N LEU A 43 -16.64 -0.82 3.55
CA LEU A 43 -15.77 -0.72 2.38
C LEU A 43 -16.56 -0.73 1.07
N THR A 44 -17.88 -0.77 1.12
CA THR A 44 -18.72 -0.90 -0.08
C THR A 44 -19.35 0.43 -0.49
N GLN A 45 -19.66 0.53 -1.76
CA GLN A 45 -20.42 1.63 -2.33
C GLN A 45 -21.94 1.27 -2.36
N PRO A 46 -22.85 2.21 -2.77
CA PRO A 46 -24.31 2.01 -2.58
C PRO A 46 -24.94 0.75 -3.19
N ILE A 47 -24.35 0.15 -4.22
CA ILE A 47 -24.88 -1.11 -4.78
C ILE A 47 -24.25 -2.37 -4.16
N GLY A 48 -23.51 -2.23 -3.05
CA GLY A 48 -23.03 -3.37 -2.26
C GLY A 48 -21.73 -4.03 -2.74
N ILE A 49 -21.02 -3.42 -3.66
CA ILE A 49 -19.68 -3.87 -4.08
C ILE A 49 -18.60 -2.98 -3.47
N VAL A 50 -17.39 -3.49 -3.37
CA VAL A 50 -16.26 -2.72 -2.84
C VAL A 50 -16.10 -1.41 -3.61
N HIS A 51 -15.97 -0.31 -2.88
CA HIS A 51 -15.74 1.01 -3.43
C HIS A 51 -14.37 1.07 -4.10
N GLY A 52 -14.30 1.65 -5.31
CA GLY A 52 -13.03 1.77 -6.05
C GLY A 52 -11.91 2.46 -5.29
N GLY A 53 -12.25 3.47 -4.46
CA GLY A 53 -11.29 4.14 -3.59
C GLY A 53 -10.62 3.21 -2.57
N VAL A 54 -11.26 2.11 -2.19
CA VAL A 54 -10.67 1.10 -1.31
C VAL A 54 -9.52 0.38 -2.01
N TYR A 55 -9.69 -0.03 -3.26
CA TYR A 55 -8.60 -0.62 -4.05
C TYR A 55 -7.42 0.32 -4.17
N ALA A 56 -7.69 1.58 -4.50
CA ALA A 56 -6.64 2.60 -4.64
C ALA A 56 -5.91 2.82 -3.32
N ALA A 57 -6.63 2.89 -2.20
CA ALA A 57 -6.05 3.06 -0.87
C ALA A 57 -5.17 1.87 -0.46
N ILE A 58 -5.64 0.64 -0.69
CA ILE A 58 -4.84 -0.57 -0.42
C ILE A 58 -3.56 -0.55 -1.24
N ALA A 59 -3.67 -0.27 -2.54
CA ALA A 59 -2.53 -0.25 -3.45
C ALA A 59 -1.46 0.75 -3.02
N GLU A 60 -1.85 1.98 -2.69
CA GLU A 60 -0.92 3.00 -2.24
C GLU A 60 -0.29 2.63 -0.88
N GLY A 61 -1.09 2.14 0.06
CA GLY A 61 -0.62 1.77 1.39
C GLY A 61 0.46 0.70 1.36
N ILE A 62 0.22 -0.41 0.65
CA ILE A 62 1.20 -1.52 0.60
C ILE A 62 2.42 -1.19 -0.25
N ALA A 63 2.26 -0.46 -1.35
CA ALA A 63 3.41 -0.01 -2.15
C ALA A 63 4.30 0.95 -1.37
N SER A 64 3.71 1.90 -0.66
CA SER A 64 4.44 2.85 0.20
C SER A 64 5.17 2.14 1.34
N LEU A 65 4.55 1.11 1.93
CA LEU A 65 5.17 0.31 2.98
C LEU A 65 6.40 -0.43 2.46
N GLY A 66 6.29 -1.10 1.31
CA GLY A 66 7.42 -1.78 0.68
C GLY A 66 8.54 -0.83 0.31
N ALA A 67 8.21 0.34 -0.24
CA ALA A 67 9.20 1.36 -0.55
C ALA A 67 9.93 1.86 0.72
N ASN A 68 9.22 2.09 1.82
CA ASN A 68 9.84 2.49 3.09
C ASN A 68 10.75 1.39 3.66
N HIS A 69 10.38 0.11 3.52
CA HIS A 69 11.27 -0.99 3.89
C HIS A 69 12.61 -0.95 3.14
N GLY A 70 12.60 -0.43 1.91
CA GLY A 70 13.82 -0.32 1.11
C GLY A 70 14.71 0.89 1.44
N VAL A 71 14.17 1.94 2.06
CA VAL A 71 14.88 3.23 2.20
C VAL A 71 14.98 3.76 3.63
N ALA A 72 14.21 3.23 4.57
CA ALA A 72 14.14 3.78 5.93
C ALA A 72 15.48 3.67 6.70
N THR A 73 16.27 2.66 6.40
CA THR A 73 17.62 2.50 7.01
C THR A 73 18.61 3.54 6.52
N ASP A 74 18.38 4.13 5.35
CA ASP A 74 19.24 5.14 4.73
C ASP A 74 18.87 6.57 5.16
N GLY A 75 17.99 6.71 6.14
CA GLY A 75 17.50 8.02 6.57
C GLY A 75 16.56 8.68 5.57
N MET A 76 15.94 7.89 4.70
CA MET A 76 15.01 8.35 3.68
C MET A 76 13.57 7.97 4.05
N ILE A 77 12.62 8.64 3.41
CA ILE A 77 11.20 8.26 3.44
C ILE A 77 10.66 8.10 2.03
N ALA A 78 9.67 7.24 1.91
CA ALA A 78 8.93 7.03 0.67
C ALA A 78 7.51 7.56 0.86
N LEU A 79 7.08 8.39 -0.09
CA LEU A 79 5.77 9.05 -0.09
C LEU A 79 5.08 8.78 -1.42
N GLY A 80 3.84 8.30 -1.39
CA GLY A 80 3.04 8.14 -2.60
C GLY A 80 2.89 9.48 -3.34
N GLN A 81 3.12 9.48 -4.64
CA GLN A 81 3.08 10.67 -5.48
C GLN A 81 1.97 10.60 -6.51
N SER A 82 1.73 9.46 -7.10
CA SER A 82 0.61 9.21 -8.00
C SER A 82 0.13 7.78 -7.88
N ASN A 83 -1.15 7.57 -8.18
CA ASN A 83 -1.81 6.28 -8.07
C ASN A 83 -2.81 6.16 -9.21
N ASP A 84 -2.46 5.39 -10.23
CA ASP A 84 -3.31 5.14 -11.39
C ASP A 84 -3.96 3.76 -11.25
N CYS A 85 -5.18 3.74 -10.77
CA CYS A 85 -5.94 2.53 -10.46
C CYS A 85 -7.06 2.31 -11.46
N SER A 86 -7.11 1.09 -12.02
CA SER A 86 -8.18 0.63 -12.90
C SER A 86 -9.01 -0.44 -12.18
N PHE A 87 -10.33 -0.28 -12.21
CA PHE A 87 -11.29 -1.19 -11.58
C PHE A 87 -11.90 -2.08 -12.66
N LEU A 88 -11.73 -3.40 -12.54
CA LEU A 88 -12.01 -4.34 -13.62
C LEU A 88 -13.14 -5.33 -13.28
N ARG A 89 -13.25 -5.74 -12.03
CA ARG A 89 -14.23 -6.75 -11.60
C ARG A 89 -14.76 -6.42 -10.22
N PRO A 90 -16.11 -6.43 -10.02
CA PRO A 90 -16.68 -6.16 -8.70
C PRO A 90 -16.40 -7.29 -7.71
N VAL A 91 -16.25 -6.89 -6.44
CA VAL A 91 -16.17 -7.81 -5.29
C VAL A 91 -17.23 -7.37 -4.28
N ALA A 92 -18.11 -8.29 -3.88
CA ALA A 92 -19.18 -8.00 -2.92
C ALA A 92 -18.98 -8.67 -1.56
N ARG A 93 -18.12 -9.69 -1.48
CA ARG A 93 -17.90 -10.49 -0.28
C ARG A 93 -16.55 -11.19 -0.33
N GLY A 94 -16.20 -11.87 0.77
CA GLY A 94 -14.92 -12.57 0.89
C GLY A 94 -13.79 -11.61 1.23
N ALA A 95 -12.69 -11.68 0.51
CA ALA A 95 -11.54 -10.83 0.73
C ALA A 95 -10.92 -10.34 -0.59
N ILE A 96 -10.25 -9.19 -0.51
CA ILE A 96 -9.36 -8.69 -1.54
C ILE A 96 -7.96 -9.19 -1.21
N HIS A 97 -7.26 -9.74 -2.18
CA HIS A 97 -5.86 -10.14 -2.08
C HIS A 97 -5.03 -9.18 -2.91
N ALA A 98 -4.09 -8.51 -2.27
CA ALA A 98 -3.27 -7.49 -2.90
C ALA A 98 -1.80 -7.93 -2.97
N ARG A 99 -1.18 -7.66 -4.11
CA ARG A 99 0.23 -7.94 -4.36
C ARG A 99 0.87 -6.73 -5.02
N ALA A 100 1.79 -6.09 -4.31
CA ALA A 100 2.58 -4.98 -4.81
C ALA A 100 4.02 -5.44 -5.07
N ARG A 101 4.52 -5.19 -6.26
CA ARG A 101 5.91 -5.46 -6.60
C ARG A 101 6.57 -4.23 -7.18
N VAL A 102 7.83 -4.03 -6.84
CA VAL A 102 8.60 -2.91 -7.39
C VAL A 102 8.96 -3.18 -8.85
N LEU A 103 8.74 -2.18 -9.71
CA LEU A 103 9.17 -2.19 -11.11
C LEU A 103 10.47 -1.44 -11.31
N HIS A 104 10.64 -0.33 -10.58
CA HIS A 104 11.80 0.56 -10.68
C HIS A 104 12.14 1.11 -9.29
N ARG A 105 13.42 1.01 -8.93
CA ARG A 105 13.97 1.58 -7.70
C ARG A 105 15.03 2.59 -8.04
N GLY A 106 14.61 3.83 -8.28
CA GLY A 106 15.52 4.94 -8.49
C GLY A 106 15.91 5.61 -7.17
N ARG A 107 16.86 6.51 -7.25
CA ARG A 107 17.36 7.26 -6.09
C ARG A 107 16.30 8.19 -5.50
N THR A 108 15.47 8.79 -6.33
CA THR A 108 14.45 9.79 -5.93
C THR A 108 13.02 9.37 -6.26
N THR A 109 12.85 8.28 -7.01
CA THR A 109 11.54 7.80 -7.45
C THR A 109 11.55 6.28 -7.51
N GLN A 110 10.47 5.66 -7.03
CA GLN A 110 10.16 4.26 -7.27
C GLN A 110 8.85 4.13 -8.02
N LEU A 111 8.73 3.08 -8.80
CA LEU A 111 7.49 2.71 -9.48
C LEU A 111 7.09 1.32 -9.05
N TRP A 112 5.85 1.18 -8.60
CA TRP A 112 5.29 -0.08 -8.11
C TRP A 112 4.08 -0.48 -8.94
N ASP A 113 3.92 -1.78 -9.13
CA ASP A 113 2.77 -2.39 -9.79
C ASP A 113 1.98 -3.18 -8.76
N VAL A 114 0.66 -2.97 -8.71
CA VAL A 114 -0.20 -3.63 -7.73
C VAL A 114 -1.33 -4.35 -8.46
N GLU A 115 -1.49 -5.61 -8.13
CA GLU A 115 -2.61 -6.43 -8.56
C GLU A 115 -3.49 -6.74 -7.35
N LEU A 116 -4.81 -6.58 -7.51
CA LEU A 116 -5.80 -6.90 -6.50
C LEU A 116 -6.76 -7.93 -7.07
N THR A 117 -6.86 -9.07 -6.41
CA THR A 117 -7.65 -10.22 -6.84
C THR A 117 -8.72 -10.57 -5.81
N ASP A 118 -9.71 -11.35 -6.23
CA ASP A 118 -10.73 -11.93 -5.34
C ASP A 118 -10.29 -13.30 -4.79
N ASP A 119 -11.16 -13.97 -4.03
CA ASP A 119 -10.88 -15.30 -3.46
C ASP A 119 -10.73 -16.39 -4.53
N ASP A 120 -11.21 -16.17 -5.74
CA ASP A 120 -11.05 -17.09 -6.88
C ASP A 120 -9.84 -16.72 -7.77
N GLU A 121 -8.93 -15.87 -7.25
CA GLU A 121 -7.73 -15.41 -7.95
C GLU A 121 -8.02 -14.63 -9.25
N ARG A 122 -9.24 -14.07 -9.39
CA ARG A 122 -9.60 -13.25 -10.55
C ARG A 122 -9.15 -11.81 -10.32
N LEU A 123 -8.56 -11.21 -11.34
CA LEU A 123 -8.11 -9.83 -11.27
C LEU A 123 -9.29 -8.86 -11.13
N CYS A 124 -9.31 -8.07 -10.05
CA CYS A 124 -10.37 -7.13 -9.73
C CYS A 124 -9.99 -5.68 -9.95
N ALA A 125 -8.72 -5.36 -9.70
CA ALA A 125 -8.17 -4.04 -9.95
C ALA A 125 -6.66 -4.13 -10.16
N THR A 126 -6.12 -3.15 -10.86
CA THR A 126 -4.68 -2.93 -11.00
C THR A 126 -4.36 -1.50 -10.62
N SER A 127 -3.17 -1.27 -10.10
CA SER A 127 -2.69 0.09 -9.86
C SER A 127 -1.22 0.23 -10.18
N ARG A 128 -0.86 1.38 -10.73
CA ARG A 128 0.51 1.83 -10.88
C ARG A 128 0.73 2.98 -9.91
N VAL A 129 1.65 2.77 -8.95
CA VAL A 129 1.94 3.74 -7.90
C VAL A 129 3.36 4.28 -8.09
N ALA A 130 3.47 5.58 -8.32
CA ALA A 130 4.74 6.29 -8.31
C ALA A 130 5.00 6.83 -6.90
N ILE A 131 6.20 6.63 -6.41
CA ILE A 131 6.60 6.96 -5.05
C ILE A 131 7.83 7.86 -5.08
N ALA A 132 7.74 9.00 -4.40
CA ALA A 132 8.85 9.90 -4.20
C ALA A 132 9.71 9.44 -3.01
N VAL A 133 11.02 9.36 -3.21
CA VAL A 133 12.00 9.07 -2.16
C VAL A 133 12.70 10.36 -1.79
N ARG A 134 12.63 10.75 -0.52
CA ARG A 134 13.17 12.03 -0.03
C ARG A 134 13.92 11.83 1.28
N PRO A 135 14.90 12.69 1.60
CA PRO A 135 15.52 12.70 2.92
C PRO A 135 14.46 12.89 4.01
N ARG A 136 14.53 12.09 5.06
CA ARG A 136 13.71 12.27 6.25
C ARG A 136 14.17 13.54 6.97
N ARG A 137 13.26 14.50 7.13
CA ARG A 137 13.53 15.72 7.90
C ARG A 137 13.32 15.44 9.38
N PRO A 138 14.13 16.05 10.27
CA PRO A 138 13.82 16.07 11.70
C PRO A 138 12.41 16.66 11.90
N ALA A 139 11.68 16.16 12.92
CA ALA A 139 10.41 16.76 13.30
C ALA A 139 10.61 18.24 13.58
N ALA A 140 9.71 19.09 13.06
CA ALA A 140 9.72 20.51 13.40
C ALA A 140 9.53 20.67 14.90
N ARG A 141 10.42 21.44 15.58
CA ARG A 141 10.32 21.78 16.98
C ARG A 141 9.24 22.82 17.20
#